data_797d70338da0ab05154f6aa44454c8bf
#
_entry.id   797d70338da0ab05154f6aa44454c8bf
#
_cell.length_a   1.000
_cell.length_b   1.000
_cell.length_c   1.000
_cell.angle_alpha   90.00
_cell.angle_beta   90.00
_cell.angle_gamma   90.00
#
_symmetry.space_group_name_H-M   'P 1'
#
loop_
_entity.id
_entity.type
_entity.pdbx_description
1 polymer ?
#
loop_
_entity_poly.entity_id
_entity_poly.type
_entity_poly.pdbx_seq_one_letter_code
_entity_poly.pdbx_strand_id
1 'polypeptide(L)'
;MLPCEYPGCKKPGQKHHIVFRSQGGMNINVNYKYLCAEHHTGSKAAVHNNREYDLQLKREMQDKLFKIFNHDTYLIDEIAEKIGYDKRRLEKRFKTVSQISGRYKREDIVRHLMGDRLY
;
A
#
# COMPACT_ATOMS: atom_id res chain seq x y z
N MET A 1 4.04 1.05 -20.65
CA MET A 1 4.19 2.08 -19.61
C MET A 1 2.82 2.57 -19.18
N LEU A 2 2.56 2.62 -17.89
CA LEU A 2 1.27 3.06 -17.37
C LEU A 2 1.18 4.60 -17.36
N PRO A 3 0.00 5.16 -17.67
CA PRO A 3 -0.17 6.62 -17.66
C PRO A 3 -0.23 7.15 -16.23
N CYS A 4 0.05 8.45 -16.09
CA CYS A 4 -0.10 9.16 -14.82
C CYS A 4 -1.55 9.08 -14.32
N GLU A 5 -1.72 8.77 -13.05
CA GLU A 5 -3.03 8.61 -12.43
C GLU A 5 -3.56 9.89 -11.77
N TYR A 6 -2.82 11.00 -11.88
CA TYR A 6 -3.33 12.28 -11.42
C TYR A 6 -4.52 12.71 -12.32
N PRO A 7 -5.64 13.15 -11.75
CA PRO A 7 -6.84 13.48 -12.54
C PRO A 7 -6.54 14.40 -13.72
N GLY A 8 -6.95 13.97 -14.92
CA GLY A 8 -6.76 14.73 -16.15
C GLY A 8 -5.39 14.67 -16.79
N CYS A 9 -4.41 14.04 -16.15
CA CYS A 9 -3.07 13.91 -16.70
C CYS A 9 -2.95 12.66 -17.57
N LYS A 10 -2.33 12.80 -18.74
CA LYS A 10 -2.13 11.69 -19.69
C LYS A 10 -0.64 11.40 -19.95
N LYS A 11 0.25 12.04 -19.21
CA LYS A 11 1.69 11.81 -19.36
C LYS A 11 2.10 10.43 -18.87
N PRO A 12 3.24 9.88 -19.31
CA PRO A 12 3.75 8.62 -18.80
C PRO A 12 3.98 8.66 -17.30
N GLY A 13 3.52 7.63 -16.58
CA GLY A 13 3.63 7.55 -15.13
C GLY A 13 4.89 6.82 -14.67
N GLN A 14 5.45 7.29 -13.57
CA GLN A 14 6.51 6.63 -12.82
C GLN A 14 5.88 5.89 -11.65
N LYS A 15 6.46 4.74 -11.28
CA LYS A 15 5.96 3.97 -10.13
C LYS A 15 6.27 4.71 -8.83
N HIS A 16 5.22 5.07 -8.10
CA HIS A 16 5.31 5.67 -6.77
C HIS A 16 4.83 4.67 -5.73
N HIS A 17 5.63 4.45 -4.68
CA HIS A 17 5.19 3.67 -3.51
C HIS A 17 4.35 4.56 -2.60
N ILE A 18 3.08 4.23 -2.43
CA ILE A 18 2.16 5.03 -1.59
C ILE A 18 2.65 5.05 -0.15
N VAL A 19 2.91 3.88 0.42
CA VAL A 19 3.68 3.76 1.67
C VAL A 19 5.13 3.58 1.25
N PHE A 20 5.98 4.54 1.63
CA PHE A 20 7.38 4.54 1.19
C PHE A 20 8.12 3.31 1.75
N ARG A 21 9.14 2.86 1.02
CA ARG A 21 9.98 1.75 1.50
C ARG A 21 10.57 2.04 2.87
N SER A 22 10.98 3.29 3.11
CA SER A 22 11.50 3.74 4.40
C SER A 22 10.45 3.71 5.51
N GLN A 23 9.18 3.63 5.16
CA GLN A 23 8.05 3.55 6.10
C GLN A 23 7.53 2.11 6.26
N GLY A 24 8.23 1.13 5.72
CA GLY A 24 7.80 -0.27 5.74
C GLY A 24 6.93 -0.68 4.56
N GLY A 25 6.86 0.14 3.51
CA GLY A 25 6.07 -0.14 2.31
C GLY A 25 6.59 -1.34 1.54
N MET A 26 5.66 -2.13 1.01
CA MET A 26 5.97 -3.37 0.29
C MET A 26 5.81 -3.20 -1.22
N ASN A 27 6.47 -4.08 -1.97
CA ASN A 27 6.35 -4.15 -3.43
C ASN A 27 5.11 -4.98 -3.82
N ILE A 28 3.95 -4.39 -3.64
CA ILE A 28 2.65 -4.99 -3.98
C ILE A 28 1.83 -3.98 -4.79
N ASN A 29 0.97 -4.49 -5.69
CA ASN A 29 0.21 -3.64 -6.61
C ASN A 29 -0.63 -2.58 -5.92
N VAL A 30 -1.25 -2.92 -4.80
CA VAL A 30 -2.08 -1.97 -4.05
C VAL A 30 -1.28 -0.79 -3.50
N ASN A 31 0.05 -0.95 -3.34
CA ASN A 31 0.94 0.10 -2.85
C ASN A 31 1.52 0.97 -3.97
N TYR A 32 1.10 0.77 -5.21
CA TYR A 32 1.62 1.53 -6.34
C TYR A 32 0.62 2.56 -6.82
N LYS A 33 1.14 3.76 -7.11
CA LYS A 33 0.46 4.81 -7.83
C LYS A 33 1.38 5.27 -8.94
N TYR A 34 0.88 5.39 -10.15
CA TYR A 34 1.72 5.83 -11.28
C TYR A 34 1.51 7.32 -11.49
N LEU A 35 2.58 8.09 -11.35
CA LEU A 35 2.54 9.54 -11.45
C LEU A 35 3.66 10.01 -12.39
N CYS A 36 3.37 10.99 -13.26
CA CYS A 36 4.40 11.57 -14.12
C CYS A 36 5.41 12.34 -13.28
N ALA A 37 6.53 12.73 -13.88
CA ALA A 37 7.59 13.44 -13.17
C ALA A 37 7.07 14.70 -12.45
N GLU A 38 6.16 15.44 -13.09
CA GLU A 38 5.56 16.65 -12.51
C GLU A 38 4.71 16.36 -11.27
N HIS A 39 3.84 15.35 -11.32
CA HIS A 39 2.96 15.00 -10.19
C HIS A 39 3.65 14.11 -9.15
N HIS A 40 4.79 13.52 -9.47
CA HIS A 40 5.57 12.72 -8.54
C HIS A 40 6.50 13.58 -7.68
N THR A 41 7.34 14.41 -8.30
CA THR A 41 8.36 15.23 -7.62
C THR A 41 8.52 16.65 -8.15
N GLY A 42 8.01 16.94 -9.37
CA GLY A 42 8.41 18.10 -10.15
C GLY A 42 7.65 19.41 -9.87
N SER A 43 6.65 19.42 -9.00
CA SER A 43 5.88 20.63 -8.72
C SER A 43 5.41 20.68 -7.27
N LYS A 44 4.83 21.81 -6.85
CA LYS A 44 4.25 21.95 -5.50
C LYS A 44 3.06 21.01 -5.29
N ALA A 45 2.35 20.66 -6.36
CA ALA A 45 1.22 19.73 -6.31
C ALA A 45 1.68 18.27 -6.33
N ALA A 46 2.97 18.00 -6.58
CA ALA A 46 3.52 16.66 -6.63
C ALA A 46 3.40 15.97 -5.26
N VAL A 47 3.16 14.65 -5.27
CA VAL A 47 2.92 13.88 -4.05
C VAL A 47 4.05 14.01 -3.03
N HIS A 48 5.32 14.08 -3.47
CA HIS A 48 6.46 14.26 -2.58
C HIS A 48 6.58 15.66 -1.96
N ASN A 49 5.87 16.64 -2.51
CA ASN A 49 5.90 18.03 -2.07
C ASN A 49 4.56 18.49 -1.48
N ASN A 50 3.57 17.62 -1.42
CA ASN A 50 2.20 17.94 -0.96
C ASN A 50 1.74 16.87 0.03
N ARG A 51 1.81 17.20 1.31
CA ARG A 51 1.45 16.26 2.38
C ARG A 51 -0.03 15.84 2.30
N GLU A 52 -0.92 16.74 1.94
CA GLU A 52 -2.35 16.40 1.83
C GLU A 52 -2.57 15.35 0.75
N TYR A 53 -1.92 15.49 -0.40
CA TYR A 53 -2.02 14.51 -1.48
C TYR A 53 -1.41 13.17 -1.07
N ASP A 54 -0.26 13.19 -0.41
CA ASP A 54 0.37 11.97 0.12
C ASP A 54 -0.57 11.24 1.08
N LEU A 55 -1.19 11.97 2.02
CA LEU A 55 -2.14 11.38 2.96
C LEU A 55 -3.42 10.89 2.28
N GLN A 56 -3.89 11.59 1.26
CA GLN A 56 -5.04 11.15 0.48
C GLN A 56 -4.78 9.79 -0.17
N LEU A 57 -3.63 9.62 -0.81
CA LEU A 57 -3.26 8.34 -1.43
C LEU A 57 -3.15 7.23 -0.40
N LYS A 58 -2.58 7.51 0.77
CA LYS A 58 -2.48 6.54 1.85
C LYS A 58 -3.85 6.13 2.38
N ARG A 59 -4.77 7.06 2.56
CA ARG A 59 -6.15 6.76 2.98
C ARG A 59 -6.91 5.95 1.94
N GLU A 60 -6.74 6.27 0.66
CA GLU A 60 -7.33 5.49 -0.44
C GLU A 60 -6.80 4.05 -0.45
N MET A 61 -5.51 3.87 -0.26
CA MET A 61 -4.90 2.54 -0.16
C MET A 61 -5.44 1.77 1.04
N GLN A 62 -5.52 2.42 2.19
CA GLN A 62 -6.07 1.82 3.41
C GLN A 62 -7.50 1.35 3.20
N ASP A 63 -8.35 2.16 2.59
CA ASP A 63 -9.73 1.80 2.28
C ASP A 63 -9.80 0.59 1.35
N LYS A 64 -8.94 0.55 0.33
CA LYS A 64 -8.85 -0.60 -0.57
C LYS A 64 -8.46 -1.88 0.18
N LEU A 65 -7.49 -1.78 1.09
CA LEU A 65 -7.05 -2.93 1.89
C LEU A 65 -8.17 -3.44 2.79
N PHE A 66 -8.94 -2.57 3.42
CA PHE A 66 -10.09 -2.98 4.23
C PHE A 66 -11.20 -3.63 3.39
N LYS A 67 -11.33 -3.28 2.12
CA LYS A 67 -12.25 -3.96 1.19
C LYS A 67 -11.72 -5.31 0.73
N ILE A 68 -10.42 -5.42 0.50
CA ILE A 68 -9.75 -6.68 0.14
C ILE A 68 -9.85 -7.67 1.30
N PHE A 69 -9.57 -7.21 2.52
CA PHE A 69 -9.62 -8.01 3.74
C PHE A 69 -10.93 -7.76 4.47
N ASN A 70 -12.02 -8.29 3.94
CA ASN A 70 -13.37 -8.05 4.45
C ASN A 70 -13.88 -9.08 5.47
N HIS A 71 -13.07 -10.07 5.82
CA HIS A 71 -13.35 -11.02 6.90
C HIS A 71 -12.58 -10.64 8.17
N ASP A 72 -12.98 -11.18 9.32
CA ASP A 72 -12.37 -10.84 10.61
C ASP A 72 -10.91 -11.29 10.72
N THR A 73 -10.59 -12.46 10.19
CA THR A 73 -9.25 -13.04 10.29
C THR A 73 -8.84 -13.76 9.01
N TYR A 74 -7.51 -13.92 8.84
CA TYR A 74 -6.93 -14.57 7.67
C TYR A 74 -5.70 -15.40 8.03
N LEU A 75 -5.51 -16.50 7.29
CA LEU A 75 -4.25 -17.25 7.29
C LEU A 75 -3.22 -16.51 6.43
N ILE A 76 -1.93 -16.75 6.69
CA ILE A 76 -0.86 -16.11 5.91
C ILE A 76 -0.96 -16.44 4.41
N ASP A 77 -1.37 -17.66 4.06
CA ASP A 77 -1.59 -18.09 2.68
C ASP A 77 -2.64 -17.21 1.98
N GLU A 78 -3.74 -16.95 2.67
CA GLU A 78 -4.82 -16.13 2.16
C GLU A 78 -4.37 -14.69 1.94
N ILE A 79 -3.58 -14.16 2.87
CA ILE A 79 -3.02 -12.80 2.76
C ILE A 79 -2.09 -12.72 1.55
N ALA A 80 -1.15 -13.67 1.42
CA ALA A 80 -0.19 -13.71 0.33
C ALA A 80 -0.89 -13.73 -1.03
N GLU A 81 -1.95 -14.54 -1.16
CA GLU A 81 -2.73 -14.64 -2.39
C GLU A 81 -3.43 -13.32 -2.73
N LYS A 82 -4.08 -12.71 -1.74
CA LYS A 82 -4.84 -11.47 -1.95
C LYS A 82 -3.97 -10.28 -2.37
N ILE A 83 -2.75 -10.17 -1.85
CA ILE A 83 -1.84 -9.06 -2.19
C ILE A 83 -0.84 -9.40 -3.29
N GLY A 84 -0.82 -10.67 -3.75
CA GLY A 84 0.11 -11.10 -4.80
C GLY A 84 1.56 -11.10 -4.34
N TYR A 85 1.84 -11.61 -3.16
CA TYR A 85 3.18 -11.62 -2.58
C TYR A 85 3.63 -13.04 -2.25
N ASP A 86 4.95 -13.28 -2.29
CA ASP A 86 5.51 -14.56 -1.95
C ASP A 86 5.27 -14.91 -0.48
N LYS A 87 4.73 -16.10 -0.23
CA LYS A 87 4.36 -16.54 1.13
C LYS A 87 5.54 -16.53 2.10
N ARG A 88 6.70 -17.06 1.69
CA ARG A 88 7.88 -17.13 2.55
C ARG A 88 8.38 -15.75 2.95
N ARG A 89 8.38 -14.82 2.01
CA ARG A 89 8.76 -13.43 2.27
C ARG A 89 7.74 -12.76 3.17
N LEU A 90 6.46 -13.06 2.96
CA LEU A 90 5.39 -12.49 3.77
C LEU A 90 5.48 -12.98 5.21
N GLU A 91 5.77 -14.26 5.44
CA GLU A 91 5.95 -14.81 6.78
C GLU A 91 7.03 -14.04 7.54
N LYS A 92 8.15 -13.70 6.89
CA LYS A 92 9.22 -12.91 7.48
C LYS A 92 8.75 -11.50 7.81
N ARG A 93 7.99 -10.89 6.92
CA ARG A 93 7.46 -9.54 7.12
C ARG A 93 6.42 -9.47 8.22
N PHE A 94 5.65 -10.55 8.42
CA PHE A 94 4.60 -10.65 9.45
C PHE A 94 5.09 -11.24 10.76
N LYS A 95 6.37 -11.44 10.92
CA LYS A 95 6.97 -12.06 12.09
C LYS A 95 6.62 -11.36 13.40
N THR A 96 6.46 -10.05 13.37
CA THR A 96 6.13 -9.23 14.53
C THR A 96 4.63 -9.02 14.73
N VAL A 97 3.80 -9.49 13.80
CA VAL A 97 2.35 -9.34 13.89
C VAL A 97 1.75 -10.47 14.70
N SER A 98 0.89 -10.13 15.65
CA SER A 98 0.26 -11.12 16.54
C SER A 98 -0.69 -12.04 15.78
N GLN A 99 -0.70 -13.31 16.17
CA GLN A 99 -1.61 -14.31 15.65
C GLN A 99 -2.54 -14.81 16.75
N ILE A 100 -3.76 -15.19 16.37
CA ILE A 100 -4.72 -15.87 17.25
C ILE A 100 -5.09 -17.19 16.56
N SER A 101 -4.69 -18.31 17.17
CA SER A 101 -4.90 -19.65 16.60
C SER A 101 -4.39 -19.78 15.15
N GLY A 102 -3.20 -19.20 14.88
CA GLY A 102 -2.58 -19.22 13.56
C GLY A 102 -3.17 -18.26 12.55
N ARG A 103 -4.07 -17.37 12.98
CA ARG A 103 -4.74 -16.41 12.10
C ARG A 103 -4.41 -14.98 12.50
N TYR A 104 -4.41 -14.09 11.51
CA TYR A 104 -4.14 -12.66 11.69
C TYR A 104 -5.45 -11.88 11.64
N LYS A 105 -5.60 -10.90 12.54
CA LYS A 105 -6.77 -10.01 12.54
C LYS A 105 -6.72 -9.04 11.38
N ARG A 106 -7.86 -8.75 10.80
CA ARG A 106 -8.06 -7.81 9.69
C ARG A 106 -7.36 -6.47 9.93
N GLU A 107 -7.58 -5.83 11.06
CA GLU A 107 -6.98 -4.53 11.38
C GLU A 107 -5.46 -4.60 11.46
N ASP A 108 -4.93 -5.65 12.07
CA ASP A 108 -3.49 -5.85 12.20
C ASP A 108 -2.82 -6.07 10.84
N ILE A 109 -3.49 -6.80 9.95
CA ILE A 109 -3.02 -7.01 8.57
C ILE A 109 -2.94 -5.67 7.85
N VAL A 110 -4.02 -4.90 7.84
CA VAL A 110 -4.07 -3.61 7.15
C VAL A 110 -3.05 -2.65 7.72
N ARG A 111 -2.96 -2.57 9.05
CA ARG A 111 -1.98 -1.69 9.71
C ARG A 111 -0.56 -2.04 9.28
N HIS A 112 -0.21 -3.32 9.30
CA HIS A 112 1.14 -3.76 8.95
C HIS A 112 1.47 -3.47 7.48
N LEU A 113 0.52 -3.71 6.57
CA LEU A 113 0.68 -3.39 5.16
C LEU A 113 0.78 -1.88 4.90
N MET A 114 0.25 -1.07 5.79
CA MET A 114 0.37 0.40 5.75
C MET A 114 1.64 0.93 6.42
N GLY A 115 2.58 0.07 6.81
CA GLY A 115 3.81 0.47 7.47
C GLY A 115 3.66 0.66 8.96
N ASP A 116 2.83 -0.16 9.61
CA ASP A 116 2.54 -0.17 11.05
C ASP A 116 1.83 1.10 11.54
N ARG A 117 1.09 1.75 10.67
CA ARG A 117 0.33 2.95 10.98
C ARG A 117 -0.97 3.00 10.19
N LEU A 118 -2.06 3.37 10.86
CA LEU A 118 -3.33 3.69 10.19
C LEU A 118 -3.45 5.20 9.98
N TYR A 119 -4.12 5.57 8.90
CA TYR A 119 -4.24 6.97 8.47
C TYR A 119 -5.65 7.53 8.58
#